data_a5881721d7e153e963507c9ffc9e926b
#
_entry.id   a5881721d7e153e963507c9ffc9e926b
#
_cell.length_a   1.000
_cell.length_b   1.000
_cell.length_c   1.000
_cell.angle_alpha   90.00
_cell.angle_beta   90.00
_cell.angle_gamma   90.00
#
_symmetry.space_group_name_H-M   'P 1'
#
loop_
_entity.id
_entity.type
_entity.pdbx_description
1 polymer ?
#
loop_
_entity_poly.entity_id
_entity_poly.type
_entity_poly.pdbx_seq_one_letter_code
_entity_poly.pdbx_strand_id
1 'polypeptide(L)'
;MILQAGANGNIFSYNYSYDPYWTGVFFPANSAGEIVLHGNWPYANLFEGNDVGNIVIDNSHDANGPHNTFFRNRAGGYGIFFSDTSSPGQHFIGNEISNDSLPAPFNSLNYFIQGSNHILYGNNYLGTIDPIGSDSLPINSFTYSSRPDFIPADQWSAIGPPNALNSSSIPAKDRFSYSAIFSNSCGQNLTEVISPLSNKVIIYPNPFKNQIHILGEGITNIKVYNAYGRLVSHEIKASLINPINWEKGIYIFQITDHLSPV
;
A
#
# COMPACT_ATOMS: atom_id res chain seq x y z
N MET A 1 -2.16 -1.16 -7.01
CA MET A 1 -1.78 0.24 -7.39
C MET A 1 -1.70 0.29 -8.90
N ILE A 2 -2.60 1.00 -9.57
CA ILE A 2 -2.61 1.15 -11.03
C ILE A 2 -2.51 2.63 -11.35
N LEU A 3 -1.53 3.01 -12.19
CA LEU A 3 -1.34 4.38 -12.67
C LEU A 3 -1.59 4.45 -14.16
N GLN A 4 -2.36 5.47 -14.56
CA GLN A 4 -2.78 5.72 -15.94
C GLN A 4 -3.00 7.23 -16.18
N ALA A 5 -3.17 7.63 -17.42
CA ALA A 5 -3.68 8.96 -17.81
C ALA A 5 -2.84 10.13 -17.28
N GLY A 6 -1.54 10.09 -17.49
CA GLY A 6 -0.63 11.16 -17.12
C GLY A 6 -0.37 11.32 -15.62
N ALA A 7 -0.73 10.30 -14.81
CA ALA A 7 -0.42 10.29 -13.38
C ALA A 7 1.08 10.49 -13.14
N ASN A 8 1.46 11.51 -12.37
CA ASN A 8 2.88 11.83 -12.16
C ASN A 8 3.16 12.36 -10.75
N GLY A 9 4.43 12.30 -10.36
CA GLY A 9 4.90 12.83 -9.08
C GLY A 9 4.33 12.14 -7.85
N ASN A 10 3.75 10.95 -8.00
CA ASN A 10 3.20 10.21 -6.88
C ASN A 10 4.28 9.34 -6.22
N ILE A 11 4.14 9.13 -4.91
CA ILE A 11 4.99 8.24 -4.13
C ILE A 11 4.10 7.15 -3.52
N PHE A 12 4.44 5.89 -3.78
CA PHE A 12 3.82 4.70 -3.19
C PHE A 12 4.90 3.92 -2.45
N SER A 13 4.89 4.00 -1.13
CA SER A 13 5.98 3.44 -0.34
C SER A 13 5.51 2.56 0.81
N TYR A 14 6.28 1.49 1.05
CA TYR A 14 6.15 0.56 2.17
C TYR A 14 4.78 -0.12 2.29
N ASN A 15 4.16 -0.40 1.13
CA ASN A 15 2.89 -1.14 1.07
C ASN A 15 3.15 -2.65 0.95
N TYR A 16 2.23 -3.43 1.51
CA TYR A 16 2.15 -4.87 1.32
C TYR A 16 0.87 -5.22 0.58
N SER A 17 0.96 -6.04 -0.45
CA SER A 17 -0.17 -6.60 -1.18
C SER A 17 0.02 -8.10 -1.34
N TYR A 18 -1.04 -8.86 -1.03
CA TYR A 18 -1.02 -10.31 -1.09
C TYR A 18 -2.36 -10.82 -1.62
N ASP A 19 -2.27 -11.68 -2.64
CA ASP A 19 -3.41 -12.38 -3.24
C ASP A 19 -4.59 -11.44 -3.57
N PRO A 20 -4.38 -10.40 -4.40
CA PRO A 20 -5.41 -9.44 -4.73
C PRO A 20 -6.56 -10.14 -5.44
N TYR A 21 -7.78 -9.86 -4.99
CA TYR A 21 -8.97 -10.38 -5.64
C TYR A 21 -9.14 -9.79 -7.04
N TRP A 22 -9.16 -10.64 -8.06
CA TRP A 22 -9.33 -10.24 -9.46
C TRP A 22 -10.53 -10.95 -10.08
N THR A 23 -11.53 -10.17 -10.52
CA THR A 23 -12.74 -10.73 -11.13
C THR A 23 -12.58 -10.92 -12.64
N GLY A 24 -12.94 -12.12 -13.13
CA GLY A 24 -13.20 -12.36 -14.53
C GLY A 24 -12.01 -12.65 -15.43
N VAL A 25 -10.78 -12.68 -14.93
CA VAL A 25 -9.60 -13.05 -15.68
C VAL A 25 -8.71 -13.98 -14.89
N PHE A 26 -7.99 -14.87 -15.60
CA PHE A 26 -6.91 -15.63 -14.98
C PHE A 26 -5.73 -14.72 -14.71
N PHE A 27 -5.27 -14.70 -13.49
CA PHE A 27 -4.05 -14.00 -13.13
C PHE A 27 -2.81 -14.82 -13.52
N PRO A 28 -1.70 -14.23 -14.01
CA PRO A 28 -1.55 -12.83 -14.36
C PRO A 28 -2.11 -12.49 -15.75
N ALA A 29 -2.73 -11.33 -15.89
CA ALA A 29 -3.11 -10.76 -17.18
C ALA A 29 -2.34 -9.45 -17.38
N ASN A 30 -2.25 -8.95 -18.63
CA ASN A 30 -1.44 -7.76 -18.94
C ASN A 30 -1.76 -6.51 -18.10
N SER A 31 -3.01 -6.31 -17.77
CA SER A 31 -3.41 -5.20 -16.88
C SER A 31 -3.60 -5.63 -15.43
N ALA A 32 -3.40 -6.92 -15.12
CA ALA A 32 -3.52 -7.44 -13.77
C ALA A 32 -2.17 -7.39 -13.06
N GLY A 33 -2.13 -6.70 -11.96
CA GLY A 33 -0.93 -6.59 -11.16
C GLY A 33 -1.18 -5.80 -9.88
N GLU A 34 -0.21 -5.86 -9.00
CA GLU A 34 -0.28 -5.15 -7.74
C GLU A 34 0.35 -3.76 -7.85
N ILE A 35 1.39 -3.64 -8.66
CA ILE A 35 1.92 -2.36 -9.16
C ILE A 35 1.85 -2.40 -10.68
N VAL A 36 1.09 -1.48 -11.28
CA VAL A 36 0.89 -1.41 -12.73
C VAL A 36 1.04 0.00 -13.24
N LEU A 37 1.90 0.19 -14.23
CA LEU A 37 1.80 1.32 -15.15
C LEU A 37 0.93 0.88 -16.31
N HIS A 38 -0.22 1.54 -16.52
CA HIS A 38 -1.30 1.06 -17.40
C HIS A 38 -1.53 1.93 -18.63
N GLY A 39 -0.48 2.51 -19.16
CA GLY A 39 -0.53 3.31 -20.37
C GLY A 39 -1.07 4.74 -20.17
N ASN A 40 -1.26 5.44 -21.27
CA ASN A 40 -1.64 6.86 -21.24
C ASN A 40 -0.68 7.75 -20.44
N TRP A 41 0.61 7.49 -20.56
CA TRP A 41 1.70 8.35 -20.12
C TRP A 41 1.84 8.65 -18.61
N PRO A 42 1.68 7.70 -17.67
CA PRO A 42 2.15 7.91 -16.31
C PRO A 42 3.67 8.05 -16.29
N TYR A 43 4.20 9.07 -15.60
CA TYR A 43 5.63 9.39 -15.59
C TYR A 43 6.11 9.94 -14.26
N ALA A 44 7.41 9.83 -13.98
CA ALA A 44 8.06 10.41 -12.81
C ALA A 44 7.38 10.04 -11.48
N ASN A 45 6.90 8.80 -11.33
CA ASN A 45 6.37 8.27 -10.08
C ASN A 45 7.42 7.42 -9.36
N LEU A 46 7.34 7.34 -8.04
CA LEU A 46 8.20 6.54 -7.20
C LEU A 46 7.40 5.43 -6.53
N PHE A 47 7.87 4.19 -6.70
CA PHE A 47 7.43 3.01 -5.95
C PHE A 47 8.61 2.54 -5.11
N GLU A 48 8.49 2.63 -3.79
CA GLU A 48 9.63 2.40 -2.89
C GLU A 48 9.26 1.44 -1.75
N GLY A 49 10.07 0.41 -1.55
CA GLY A 49 9.98 -0.46 -0.38
C GLY A 49 8.69 -1.27 -0.29
N ASN A 50 8.01 -1.52 -1.39
CA ASN A 50 6.77 -2.30 -1.40
C ASN A 50 7.09 -3.80 -1.51
N ASP A 51 6.31 -4.64 -0.84
CA ASP A 51 6.35 -6.11 -0.98
C ASP A 51 5.03 -6.54 -1.65
N VAL A 52 5.12 -6.98 -2.89
CA VAL A 52 3.99 -7.23 -3.79
C VAL A 52 4.20 -8.52 -4.59
N GLY A 53 3.15 -9.04 -5.20
CA GLY A 53 3.25 -10.24 -6.04
C GLY A 53 3.92 -9.95 -7.38
N ASN A 54 3.66 -8.77 -7.99
CA ASN A 54 4.26 -8.41 -9.28
C ASN A 54 4.28 -6.91 -9.56
N ILE A 55 5.14 -6.55 -10.52
CA ILE A 55 5.24 -5.20 -11.11
C ILE A 55 5.08 -5.34 -12.62
N VAL A 56 4.11 -4.64 -13.19
CA VAL A 56 3.73 -4.73 -14.59
C VAL A 56 3.87 -3.37 -15.27
N ILE A 57 4.58 -3.35 -16.38
CA ILE A 57 4.61 -2.21 -17.29
C ILE A 57 3.77 -2.58 -18.51
N ASP A 58 2.52 -2.17 -18.46
CA ASP A 58 1.48 -2.51 -19.44
C ASP A 58 1.20 -1.34 -20.37
N ASN A 59 1.09 -1.62 -21.64
CA ASN A 59 0.82 -0.66 -22.70
C ASN A 59 -0.58 -0.77 -23.32
N SER A 60 -1.52 -1.46 -22.66
CA SER A 60 -2.85 -1.69 -23.23
C SER A 60 -3.65 -0.39 -23.51
N HIS A 61 -3.22 0.71 -22.92
CA HIS A 61 -3.72 2.07 -23.18
C HIS A 61 -2.61 3.02 -23.67
N ASP A 62 -1.77 2.55 -24.62
CA ASP A 62 -0.63 3.28 -25.14
C ASP A 62 0.59 3.31 -24.20
N ALA A 63 1.67 3.96 -24.60
CA ALA A 63 2.95 3.96 -23.89
C ALA A 63 2.87 4.59 -22.49
N ASN A 64 3.72 4.14 -21.59
CA ASN A 64 4.01 4.80 -20.35
C ASN A 64 5.13 5.81 -20.54
N GLY A 65 5.02 6.97 -19.86
CA GLY A 65 6.04 8.00 -19.85
C GLY A 65 7.29 7.57 -19.04
N PRO A 66 8.41 8.28 -19.19
CA PRO A 66 9.68 7.91 -18.59
C PRO A 66 9.76 8.26 -17.09
N HIS A 67 10.89 7.86 -16.48
CA HIS A 67 11.29 8.25 -15.12
C HIS A 67 10.40 7.73 -13.98
N ASN A 68 9.56 6.71 -14.22
CA ASN A 68 9.00 5.99 -13.10
C ASN A 68 10.11 5.14 -12.46
N THR A 69 10.23 5.24 -11.15
CA THR A 69 11.31 4.63 -10.38
C THR A 69 10.74 3.56 -9.47
N PHE A 70 11.22 2.35 -9.62
CA PHE A 70 10.93 1.19 -8.78
C PHE A 70 12.16 0.94 -7.92
N PHE A 71 12.09 1.36 -6.66
CA PHE A 71 13.23 1.36 -5.75
C PHE A 71 13.00 0.42 -4.58
N ARG A 72 13.86 -0.61 -4.44
CA ARG A 72 13.80 -1.54 -3.32
C ARG A 72 12.41 -2.17 -3.11
N ASN A 73 11.74 -2.59 -4.20
CA ASN A 73 10.51 -3.36 -4.09
C ASN A 73 10.79 -4.86 -4.19
N ARG A 74 9.97 -5.67 -3.56
CA ARG A 74 9.96 -7.12 -3.74
C ARG A 74 8.78 -7.53 -4.59
N ALA A 75 9.03 -8.23 -5.68
CA ALA A 75 8.03 -8.85 -6.54
C ALA A 75 8.07 -10.38 -6.33
N GLY A 76 7.37 -10.84 -5.28
CA GLY A 76 7.51 -12.19 -4.75
C GLY A 76 6.65 -13.26 -5.40
N GLY A 77 5.76 -12.90 -6.31
CA GLY A 77 4.88 -13.84 -7.02
C GLY A 77 5.30 -14.04 -8.48
N TYR A 78 4.86 -13.14 -9.35
CA TYR A 78 5.09 -13.25 -10.80
C TYR A 78 6.23 -12.37 -11.30
N GLY A 79 6.89 -11.60 -10.43
CA GLY A 79 8.08 -10.83 -10.76
C GLY A 79 7.81 -9.47 -11.41
N ILE A 80 8.76 -9.05 -12.26
CA ILE A 80 8.75 -7.74 -12.96
C ILE A 80 8.73 -7.99 -14.45
N PHE A 81 7.75 -7.44 -15.17
CA PHE A 81 7.67 -7.64 -16.60
C PHE A 81 7.01 -6.50 -17.36
N PHE A 82 7.39 -6.40 -18.62
CA PHE A 82 6.86 -5.46 -19.60
C PHE A 82 6.00 -6.22 -20.61
N SER A 83 4.88 -5.63 -21.01
CA SER A 83 4.05 -6.17 -22.07
C SER A 83 4.71 -6.01 -23.45
N ASP A 84 5.49 -4.94 -23.64
CA ASP A 84 6.26 -4.67 -24.87
C ASP A 84 7.40 -3.69 -24.67
N THR A 85 7.95 -3.12 -25.75
CA THR A 85 9.10 -2.21 -25.77
C THR A 85 8.71 -0.72 -25.78
N SER A 86 7.44 -0.38 -25.73
CA SER A 86 6.94 1.00 -25.96
C SER A 86 7.10 1.96 -24.78
N SER A 87 7.56 1.47 -23.63
CA SER A 87 7.67 2.26 -22.39
C SER A 87 9.13 2.47 -21.95
N PRO A 88 9.92 3.30 -22.67
CA PRO A 88 11.34 3.50 -22.36
C PRO A 88 11.57 4.32 -21.08
N GLY A 89 12.82 4.35 -20.62
CA GLY A 89 13.27 5.26 -19.57
C GLY A 89 12.73 4.96 -18.17
N GLN A 90 12.41 3.71 -17.84
CA GLN A 90 12.03 3.28 -16.49
C GLN A 90 13.27 2.96 -15.64
N HIS A 91 13.18 3.14 -14.33
CA HIS A 91 14.29 2.91 -13.41
C HIS A 91 13.95 1.77 -12.45
N PHE A 92 14.75 0.71 -12.45
CA PHE A 92 14.62 -0.43 -11.53
C PHE A 92 15.90 -0.56 -10.70
N ILE A 93 15.82 -0.22 -9.43
CA ILE A 93 16.98 -0.08 -8.56
C ILE A 93 16.76 -0.85 -7.26
N GLY A 94 17.57 -1.86 -7.00
CA GLY A 94 17.55 -2.60 -5.74
C GLY A 94 16.33 -3.47 -5.51
N ASN A 95 15.60 -3.85 -6.57
CA ASN A 95 14.40 -4.69 -6.42
C ASN A 95 14.78 -6.15 -6.22
N GLU A 96 13.88 -6.93 -5.61
CA GLU A 96 13.99 -8.38 -5.44
C GLU A 96 12.89 -9.10 -6.23
N ILE A 97 13.29 -10.10 -7.01
CA ILE A 97 12.41 -11.07 -7.65
C ILE A 97 12.70 -12.42 -7.02
N SER A 98 11.80 -12.87 -6.14
CA SER A 98 12.07 -13.97 -5.22
C SER A 98 11.35 -15.28 -5.54
N ASN A 99 10.56 -15.31 -6.61
CA ASN A 99 9.85 -16.49 -7.05
C ASN A 99 9.86 -16.63 -8.59
N ASP A 100 10.11 -17.82 -9.07
CA ASP A 100 9.99 -18.22 -10.48
C ASP A 100 9.14 -19.48 -10.68
N SER A 101 8.60 -20.03 -9.59
CA SER A 101 7.78 -21.26 -9.62
C SER A 101 6.39 -21.04 -10.20
N LEU A 102 5.92 -19.80 -10.26
CA LEU A 102 4.68 -19.44 -10.92
C LEU A 102 4.96 -19.12 -12.41
N PRO A 103 4.07 -19.52 -13.32
CA PRO A 103 4.27 -19.24 -14.73
C PRO A 103 4.29 -17.74 -14.97
N ALA A 104 5.37 -17.28 -15.61
CA ALA A 104 5.46 -15.88 -16.02
C ALA A 104 4.36 -15.55 -17.03
N PRO A 105 3.81 -14.32 -17.00
CA PRO A 105 2.84 -13.88 -18.00
C PRO A 105 3.47 -13.81 -19.40
N PHE A 106 2.64 -13.88 -20.43
CA PHE A 106 3.04 -13.73 -21.84
C PHE A 106 4.15 -14.68 -22.30
N ASN A 107 4.31 -15.85 -21.69
CA ASN A 107 5.41 -16.76 -21.96
C ASN A 107 6.81 -16.14 -21.80
N SER A 108 6.95 -15.12 -20.97
CA SER A 108 8.20 -14.46 -20.64
C SER A 108 8.82 -15.02 -19.34
N LEU A 109 9.96 -14.46 -18.95
CA LEU A 109 10.57 -14.74 -17.66
C LEU A 109 9.93 -13.90 -16.56
N ASN A 110 10.05 -14.32 -15.30
CA ASN A 110 9.58 -13.56 -14.14
C ASN A 110 10.42 -12.28 -13.86
N TYR A 111 11.51 -12.11 -14.58
CA TYR A 111 12.27 -10.87 -14.65
C TYR A 111 12.52 -10.55 -16.13
N PHE A 112 11.62 -9.73 -16.69
CA PHE A 112 11.61 -9.47 -18.14
C PHE A 112 11.39 -7.97 -18.41
N ILE A 113 12.48 -7.24 -18.57
CA ILE A 113 12.49 -5.80 -18.86
C ILE A 113 12.81 -5.62 -20.34
N GLN A 114 11.92 -4.92 -21.05
CA GLN A 114 12.01 -4.68 -22.49
C GLN A 114 12.04 -3.19 -22.79
N GLY A 115 12.66 -2.83 -23.91
CA GLY A 115 12.77 -1.44 -24.37
C GLY A 115 14.17 -0.88 -24.16
N SER A 116 14.26 0.45 -24.04
CA SER A 116 15.54 1.14 -24.02
C SER A 116 15.60 2.24 -22.96
N ASN A 117 16.82 2.73 -22.72
CA ASN A 117 17.08 3.85 -21.81
C ASN A 117 16.65 3.62 -20.35
N HIS A 118 16.53 2.36 -19.92
CA HIS A 118 16.27 2.00 -18.54
C HIS A 118 17.52 2.20 -17.67
N ILE A 119 17.32 2.55 -16.40
CA ILE A 119 18.36 2.47 -15.38
C ILE A 119 18.13 1.18 -14.59
N LEU A 120 19.06 0.25 -14.68
CA LEU A 120 19.05 -1.00 -13.94
C LEU A 120 20.24 -1.00 -12.98
N TYR A 121 19.98 -1.25 -11.68
CA TYR A 121 21.06 -1.28 -10.69
C TYR A 121 20.66 -2.12 -9.47
N GLY A 122 21.48 -3.10 -9.11
CA GLY A 122 21.30 -3.84 -7.86
C GLY A 122 20.04 -4.67 -7.75
N ASN A 123 19.38 -5.01 -8.86
CA ASN A 123 18.21 -5.87 -8.81
C ASN A 123 18.64 -7.32 -8.55
N ASN A 124 17.96 -7.98 -7.62
CA ASN A 124 18.27 -9.35 -7.22
C ASN A 124 17.23 -10.32 -7.80
N TYR A 125 17.60 -11.03 -8.85
CA TYR A 125 16.78 -12.08 -9.43
C TYR A 125 17.27 -13.45 -8.95
N LEU A 126 16.52 -14.05 -8.03
CA LEU A 126 16.78 -15.38 -7.47
C LEU A 126 18.22 -15.55 -6.92
N GLY A 127 18.75 -14.52 -6.28
CA GLY A 127 20.11 -14.51 -5.73
C GLY A 127 21.19 -14.01 -6.70
N THR A 128 20.84 -13.70 -7.95
CA THR A 128 21.77 -13.11 -8.92
C THR A 128 21.51 -11.60 -9.04
N ILE A 129 22.56 -10.81 -8.86
CA ILE A 129 22.48 -9.35 -8.99
C ILE A 129 22.59 -8.94 -10.46
N ASP A 130 21.66 -8.10 -10.88
CA ASP A 130 21.59 -7.52 -12.21
C ASP A 130 21.55 -5.97 -12.15
N PRO A 131 22.46 -5.27 -12.87
CA PRO A 131 23.62 -5.79 -13.57
C PRO A 131 24.70 -6.37 -12.62
N ILE A 132 25.48 -7.30 -13.11
CA ILE A 132 26.60 -7.86 -12.33
C ILE A 132 27.53 -6.74 -11.85
N GLY A 133 27.92 -6.79 -10.56
CA GLY A 133 28.77 -5.78 -9.94
C GLY A 133 28.04 -4.56 -9.38
N SER A 134 26.71 -4.55 -9.37
CA SER A 134 25.88 -3.49 -8.78
C SER A 134 25.29 -3.88 -7.40
N ASP A 135 26.01 -4.66 -6.63
CA ASP A 135 25.61 -5.21 -5.32
C ASP A 135 25.78 -4.23 -4.14
N SER A 136 26.33 -3.05 -4.39
CA SER A 136 26.51 -1.99 -3.38
C SER A 136 25.51 -0.86 -3.62
N LEU A 137 24.45 -0.81 -2.82
CA LEU A 137 23.40 0.23 -2.92
C LEU A 137 23.34 1.01 -1.60
N PRO A 138 24.09 2.12 -1.47
CA PRO A 138 24.22 2.85 -0.21
C PRO A 138 22.99 3.68 0.16
N ILE A 139 22.08 3.94 -0.80
CA ILE A 139 20.87 4.72 -0.58
C ILE A 139 19.78 3.82 0.01
N ASN A 140 19.27 4.21 1.17
CA ASN A 140 18.23 3.45 1.86
C ASN A 140 16.82 3.83 1.39
N SER A 141 16.61 5.10 1.06
CA SER A 141 15.31 5.62 0.65
C SER A 141 15.50 6.87 -0.23
N PHE A 142 14.62 7.05 -1.21
CA PHE A 142 14.45 8.32 -1.92
C PHE A 142 13.38 9.20 -1.25
N THR A 143 12.49 8.61 -0.46
CA THR A 143 11.41 9.33 0.24
C THR A 143 11.91 9.96 1.54
N TYR A 144 12.76 9.26 2.29
CA TYR A 144 13.20 9.67 3.62
C TYR A 144 14.71 9.85 3.70
N SER A 145 15.15 10.99 4.22
CA SER A 145 16.58 11.29 4.46
C SER A 145 17.15 10.54 5.68
N SER A 146 16.29 10.09 6.59
CA SER A 146 16.62 9.28 7.76
C SER A 146 15.52 8.27 8.02
N ARG A 147 15.85 7.21 8.76
CA ARG A 147 14.88 6.16 9.09
C ARG A 147 13.67 6.75 9.83
N PRO A 148 12.42 6.58 9.31
CA PRO A 148 11.21 6.95 10.04
C PRO A 148 11.00 6.06 11.27
N ASP A 149 10.38 6.61 12.33
CA ASP A 149 10.16 5.88 13.58
C ASP A 149 9.27 4.64 13.45
N PHE A 150 8.38 4.64 12.44
CA PHE A 150 7.51 3.49 12.18
C PHE A 150 8.20 2.31 11.48
N ILE A 151 9.44 2.47 11.04
CA ILE A 151 10.26 1.40 10.44
C ILE A 151 11.29 0.93 11.48
N PRO A 152 11.25 -0.32 11.94
CA PRO A 152 12.29 -0.91 12.77
C PRO A 152 13.68 -0.81 12.12
N ALA A 153 14.73 -0.76 12.93
CA ALA A 153 16.09 -0.55 12.41
C ALA A 153 16.55 -1.68 11.49
N ASP A 154 16.17 -2.91 11.78
CA ASP A 154 16.43 -4.12 10.99
C ASP A 154 15.58 -4.24 9.72
N GLN A 155 14.56 -3.40 9.60
CA GLN A 155 13.69 -3.30 8.41
C GLN A 155 13.95 -2.03 7.58
N TRP A 156 14.92 -1.21 7.98
CA TRP A 156 15.35 -0.05 7.19
C TRP A 156 16.21 -0.51 6.03
N SER A 157 15.72 -0.29 4.81
CA SER A 157 16.21 -0.92 3.58
C SER A 157 16.13 -2.45 3.64
N ALA A 158 14.98 -2.98 4.04
CA ALA A 158 14.72 -4.43 4.15
C ALA A 158 14.92 -5.18 2.82
N ILE A 159 14.75 -4.50 1.70
CA ILE A 159 14.72 -5.07 0.36
C ILE A 159 15.95 -4.61 -0.44
N GLY A 160 16.52 -5.53 -1.21
CA GLY A 160 17.64 -5.27 -2.10
C GLY A 160 19.01 -5.17 -1.44
N PRO A 161 20.10 -5.06 -2.22
CA PRO A 161 21.47 -5.05 -1.73
C PRO A 161 21.72 -3.98 -0.66
N PRO A 162 22.56 -4.27 0.34
CA PRO A 162 23.39 -5.48 0.47
C PRO A 162 22.67 -6.69 1.11
N ASN A 163 21.37 -6.62 1.35
CA ASN A 163 20.63 -7.70 1.98
C ASN A 163 20.56 -8.93 1.07
N ALA A 164 20.60 -10.11 1.69
CA ALA A 164 20.30 -11.34 0.97
C ALA A 164 18.81 -11.39 0.58
N LEU A 165 18.53 -12.10 -0.50
CA LEU A 165 17.17 -12.27 -1.02
C LEU A 165 16.21 -12.77 0.09
N ASN A 166 15.08 -12.11 0.27
CA ASN A 166 14.07 -12.42 1.28
C ASN A 166 14.56 -12.41 2.75
N SER A 167 15.69 -11.79 3.04
CA SER A 167 16.29 -11.83 4.37
C SER A 167 15.54 -11.02 5.42
N SER A 168 14.69 -10.08 5.03
CA SER A 168 13.95 -9.22 5.94
C SER A 168 12.52 -8.96 5.44
N SER A 169 11.64 -8.60 6.34
CA SER A 169 10.25 -8.21 6.08
C SER A 169 10.09 -6.69 6.10
N ILE A 170 8.94 -6.19 5.69
CA ILE A 170 8.55 -4.79 5.84
C ILE A 170 7.44 -4.64 6.89
N PRO A 171 7.32 -3.48 7.57
CA PRO A 171 6.33 -3.30 8.64
C PRO A 171 4.88 -3.56 8.22
N ALA A 172 4.53 -3.27 6.97
CA ALA A 172 3.18 -3.52 6.46
C ALA A 172 2.87 -5.02 6.37
N LYS A 173 3.84 -5.84 5.93
CA LYS A 173 3.72 -7.30 5.86
C LYS A 173 3.59 -7.92 7.24
N ASP A 174 4.41 -7.46 8.17
CA ASP A 174 4.36 -7.95 9.55
C ASP A 174 3.02 -7.65 10.19
N ARG A 175 2.51 -6.43 10.03
CA ARG A 175 1.17 -6.07 10.52
C ARG A 175 0.08 -6.94 9.93
N PHE A 176 0.14 -7.25 8.65
CA PHE A 176 -0.80 -8.17 8.01
C PHE A 176 -0.72 -9.58 8.60
N SER A 177 0.50 -10.10 8.81
CA SER A 177 0.74 -11.45 9.30
C SER A 177 0.36 -11.65 10.78
N TYR A 178 0.48 -10.61 11.60
CA TYR A 178 0.26 -10.68 13.06
C TYR A 178 -1.09 -10.12 13.51
N SER A 179 -2.08 -9.98 12.64
CA SER A 179 -3.41 -9.42 12.98
C SER A 179 -3.28 -8.07 13.68
N ALA A 180 -3.00 -7.10 12.89
CA ALA A 180 -2.73 -5.69 13.16
C ALA A 180 -3.05 -5.15 14.57
N ILE A 181 -2.03 -5.00 15.39
CA ILE A 181 -2.06 -3.97 16.43
C ILE A 181 -1.72 -2.64 15.74
N PHE A 182 -2.72 -1.80 15.53
CA PHE A 182 -2.49 -0.44 15.05
C PHE A 182 -1.83 0.38 16.17
N SER A 183 -0.53 0.53 16.16
CA SER A 183 0.11 1.56 16.96
C SER A 183 -0.14 2.91 16.29
N ASN A 184 -0.94 3.77 16.88
CA ASN A 184 -1.05 5.16 16.48
C ASN A 184 0.28 5.87 16.80
N SER A 185 1.19 5.91 15.85
CA SER A 185 2.45 6.63 15.97
C SER A 185 2.32 8.14 15.71
N CYS A 186 1.18 8.73 16.08
CA CYS A 186 1.08 10.18 16.25
C CYS A 186 1.60 10.60 17.64
N GLY A 187 2.79 10.14 18.03
CA GLY A 187 3.54 10.68 19.16
C GLY A 187 2.99 10.41 20.57
N GLN A 188 2.08 9.45 20.72
CA GLN A 188 1.67 8.96 22.04
C GLN A 188 1.82 7.45 22.11
N ASN A 189 2.57 6.98 23.09
CA ASN A 189 2.57 5.58 23.49
C ASN A 189 1.18 5.21 24.02
N LEU A 190 0.30 4.70 23.16
CA LEU A 190 -0.90 4.05 23.64
C LEU A 190 -0.48 2.66 24.13
N THR A 191 -0.21 2.55 25.40
CA THR A 191 -0.04 1.27 26.11
C THR A 191 -1.36 0.55 26.35
N GLU A 192 -2.44 1.04 25.77
CA GLU A 192 -3.73 0.38 25.84
C GLU A 192 -3.98 -0.43 24.58
N VAL A 193 -3.98 -1.73 24.73
CA VAL A 193 -4.62 -2.65 23.81
C VAL A 193 -6.10 -2.28 23.82
N ILE A 194 -6.58 -1.56 22.81
CA ILE A 194 -8.01 -1.46 22.58
C ILE A 194 -8.43 -2.87 22.18
N SER A 195 -8.85 -3.65 23.17
CA SER A 195 -9.59 -4.89 22.90
C SER A 195 -10.69 -4.53 21.92
N PRO A 196 -10.89 -5.29 20.82
CA PRO A 196 -12.03 -5.06 19.97
C PRO A 196 -13.24 -4.98 20.89
N LEU A 197 -13.96 -3.87 20.86
CA LEU A 197 -15.15 -3.64 21.68
C LEU A 197 -15.95 -4.94 21.72
N SER A 198 -15.98 -5.60 22.86
CA SER A 198 -16.74 -6.84 23.06
C SER A 198 -18.24 -6.59 22.85
N ASN A 199 -18.63 -5.33 22.80
CA ASN A 199 -19.97 -4.86 22.55
C ASN A 199 -20.05 -4.26 21.14
N LYS A 200 -20.75 -4.96 20.27
CA LYS A 200 -20.99 -4.56 18.89
C LYS A 200 -21.78 -3.24 18.87
N VAL A 201 -21.11 -2.13 18.56
CA VAL A 201 -21.80 -0.86 18.27
C VAL A 201 -22.29 -0.91 16.83
N ILE A 202 -23.58 -0.69 16.66
CA ILE A 202 -24.23 -0.64 15.35
C ILE A 202 -24.78 0.75 15.11
N ILE A 203 -24.41 1.36 13.99
CA ILE A 203 -24.93 2.66 13.53
C ILE A 203 -25.74 2.44 12.28
N TYR A 204 -27.02 2.83 12.32
CA TYR A 204 -27.92 2.65 11.18
C TYR A 204 -29.03 3.73 11.11
N PRO A 205 -29.66 3.92 9.95
CA PRO A 205 -29.29 3.41 8.65
C PRO A 205 -27.98 4.05 8.17
N ASN A 206 -27.25 3.36 7.31
CA ASN A 206 -26.11 3.92 6.60
C ASN A 206 -26.26 3.58 5.11
N PRO A 207 -26.46 4.55 4.20
CA PRO A 207 -26.56 6.01 4.46
C PRO A 207 -27.79 6.43 5.26
N PHE A 208 -27.68 7.53 6.00
CA PHE A 208 -28.78 8.11 6.78
C PHE A 208 -29.39 9.34 6.09
N LYS A 209 -30.64 9.68 6.44
CA LYS A 209 -31.31 10.90 5.98
C LYS A 209 -31.78 11.79 7.14
N ASN A 210 -32.69 11.26 7.96
CA ASN A 210 -33.38 12.05 8.97
C ASN A 210 -33.02 11.63 10.40
N GLN A 211 -32.59 10.40 10.59
CA GLN A 211 -32.30 9.83 11.90
C GLN A 211 -31.13 8.86 11.81
N ILE A 212 -30.34 8.80 12.87
CA ILE A 212 -29.23 7.88 13.05
C ILE A 212 -29.44 7.16 14.38
N HIS A 213 -29.62 5.86 14.33
CA HIS A 213 -29.70 5.02 15.52
C HIS A 213 -28.32 4.48 15.86
N ILE A 214 -28.01 4.45 17.14
CA ILE A 214 -26.76 3.90 17.66
C ILE A 214 -27.14 2.86 18.72
N LEU A 215 -26.81 1.62 18.42
CA LEU A 215 -26.99 0.49 19.33
C LEU A 215 -25.65 0.04 19.87
N GLY A 216 -25.54 -0.07 21.17
CA GLY A 216 -24.36 -0.56 21.89
C GLY A 216 -24.59 -0.44 23.39
N GLU A 217 -24.03 -1.33 24.16
CA GLU A 217 -24.12 -1.28 25.62
C GLU A 217 -23.07 -0.33 26.19
N GLY A 218 -23.41 0.39 27.26
CA GLY A 218 -22.47 1.24 27.99
C GLY A 218 -22.06 2.55 27.30
N ILE A 219 -22.66 2.92 26.18
CA ILE A 219 -22.32 4.16 25.47
C ILE A 219 -22.59 5.37 26.35
N THR A 220 -21.54 6.16 26.58
CA THR A 220 -21.58 7.36 27.42
C THR A 220 -21.46 8.65 26.67
N ASN A 221 -20.72 8.65 25.56
CA ASN A 221 -20.42 9.87 24.84
C ASN A 221 -20.31 9.58 23.35
N ILE A 222 -20.91 10.42 22.53
CA ILE A 222 -20.87 10.35 21.08
C ILE A 222 -20.50 11.73 20.54
N LYS A 223 -19.37 11.82 19.86
CA LYS A 223 -18.99 13.00 19.09
C LYS A 223 -19.02 12.69 17.62
N VAL A 224 -19.61 13.57 16.84
CA VAL A 224 -19.70 13.39 15.38
C VAL A 224 -18.98 14.54 14.70
N TYR A 225 -18.11 14.18 13.77
CA TYR A 225 -17.30 15.13 12.99
C TYR A 225 -17.64 15.00 11.52
N ASN A 226 -17.62 16.09 10.77
CA ASN A 226 -17.69 16.06 9.32
C ASN A 226 -16.33 15.67 8.72
N ALA A 227 -16.28 15.50 7.39
CA ALA A 227 -15.06 15.13 6.66
C ALA A 227 -13.88 16.11 6.84
N TYR A 228 -14.13 17.34 7.30
CA TYR A 228 -13.09 18.35 7.58
C TYR A 228 -12.64 18.36 9.05
N GLY A 229 -13.08 17.38 9.86
CA GLY A 229 -12.73 17.29 11.28
C GLY A 229 -13.49 18.28 12.17
N ARG A 230 -14.48 19.00 11.65
CA ARG A 230 -15.31 19.90 12.45
C ARG A 230 -16.35 19.12 13.23
N LEU A 231 -16.44 19.34 14.55
CA LEU A 231 -17.49 18.79 15.41
C LEU A 231 -18.87 19.31 14.97
N VAL A 232 -19.79 18.43 14.64
CA VAL A 232 -21.16 18.75 14.20
C VAL A 232 -22.23 18.32 15.21
N SER A 233 -21.93 17.33 16.06
CA SER A 233 -22.80 16.92 17.17
C SER A 233 -21.98 16.36 18.32
N HIS A 234 -22.50 16.56 19.54
CA HIS A 234 -21.96 15.97 20.77
C HIS A 234 -23.14 15.55 21.65
N GLU A 235 -23.32 14.26 21.81
CA GLU A 235 -24.44 13.66 22.54
C GLU A 235 -23.93 12.84 23.72
N ILE A 236 -24.63 12.89 24.82
CA ILE A 236 -24.34 12.11 26.04
C ILE A 236 -25.44 11.07 26.21
N LYS A 237 -25.05 9.77 26.30
CA LYS A 237 -25.97 8.64 26.47
C LYS A 237 -27.10 8.55 25.44
N ALA A 238 -26.86 9.02 24.21
CA ALA A 238 -27.88 9.02 23.16
C ALA A 238 -27.86 7.68 22.40
N SER A 239 -29.06 7.20 22.07
CA SER A 239 -29.26 6.09 21.13
C SER A 239 -29.83 6.56 19.80
N LEU A 240 -30.15 7.83 19.68
CA LEU A 240 -30.72 8.47 18.49
C LEU A 240 -30.14 9.86 18.29
N ILE A 241 -29.67 10.14 17.08
CA ILE A 241 -29.22 11.45 16.66
C ILE A 241 -30.07 11.93 15.48
N ASN A 242 -30.51 13.16 15.54
CA ASN A 242 -31.22 13.81 14.43
C ASN A 242 -30.26 14.75 13.70
N PRO A 243 -29.84 14.42 12.48
CA PRO A 243 -28.85 15.21 11.71
C PRO A 243 -29.51 16.44 11.06
N ILE A 244 -30.15 17.29 11.88
CA ILE A 244 -30.81 18.51 11.40
C ILE A 244 -29.74 19.49 10.91
N ASN A 245 -29.87 19.96 9.66
CA ASN A 245 -28.93 20.89 9.01
C ASN A 245 -27.55 20.32 8.73
N TRP A 246 -27.37 18.99 8.75
CA TRP A 246 -26.12 18.42 8.30
C TRP A 246 -26.05 18.41 6.77
N GLU A 247 -24.92 18.81 6.23
CA GLU A 247 -24.67 18.77 4.79
C GLU A 247 -24.52 17.32 4.30
N LYS A 248 -24.73 17.08 3.00
CA LYS A 248 -24.44 15.77 2.43
C LYS A 248 -22.94 15.49 2.52
N GLY A 249 -22.56 14.36 3.05
CA GLY A 249 -21.13 14.03 3.20
C GLY A 249 -20.85 12.79 4.04
N ILE A 250 -19.57 12.61 4.35
CA ILE A 250 -19.07 11.57 5.23
C ILE A 250 -18.95 12.15 6.64
N TYR A 251 -19.37 11.36 7.64
CA TYR A 251 -19.28 11.70 9.04
C TYR A 251 -18.55 10.63 9.83
N ILE A 252 -17.74 11.06 10.78
CA ILE A 252 -16.93 10.22 11.67
C ILE A 252 -17.56 10.24 13.05
N PHE A 253 -17.89 9.07 13.60
CA PHE A 253 -18.44 8.90 14.95
C PHE A 253 -17.33 8.46 15.90
N GLN A 254 -17.06 9.27 16.90
CA GLN A 254 -16.22 8.90 18.04
C GLN A 254 -17.15 8.52 19.20
N ILE A 255 -17.14 7.25 19.58
CA ILE A 255 -18.04 6.71 20.62
C ILE A 255 -17.17 6.25 21.79
N THR A 256 -17.59 6.66 23.00
CA THR A 256 -16.95 6.25 24.25
C THR A 256 -17.94 5.46 25.07
N ASP A 257 -17.52 4.35 25.66
CA ASP A 257 -18.30 3.53 26.57
C ASP A 257 -17.72 3.53 28.00
N HIS A 258 -18.47 3.01 28.94
CA HIS A 258 -18.07 2.92 30.35
C HIS A 258 -17.29 1.64 30.68
N LEU A 259 -17.05 0.77 29.71
CA LEU A 259 -16.49 -0.56 29.94
C LEU A 259 -14.97 -0.62 29.79
N SER A 260 -14.31 0.54 29.61
CA SER A 260 -12.85 0.59 29.69
C SER A 260 -12.42 0.45 31.15
N PRO A 261 -11.72 -0.61 31.55
CA PRO A 261 -11.16 -0.71 32.88
C PRO A 261 -10.11 0.39 33.08
N VAL A 262 -10.12 0.94 34.27
CA VAL A 262 -9.13 1.88 34.81
C VAL A 262 -7.74 1.25 34.84
#